data_570459ec5e26830b88118f5107cc9a51
#
_entry.id   570459ec5e26830b88118f5107cc9a51
#
_cell.length_a   1.000
_cell.length_b   1.000
_cell.length_c   1.000
_cell.angle_alpha   90.00
_cell.angle_beta   90.00
_cell.angle_gamma   90.00
#
_symmetry.space_group_name_H-M   'P 1'
#
loop_
_entity.id
_entity.type
_entity.pdbx_description
1 polymer ?
#
loop_
_entity_poly.entity_id
_entity_poly.type
_entity_poly.pdbx_seq_one_letter_code
_entity_poly.pdbx_strand_id
1 'polypeptide(L)'
;MRRFVPAIAVCALLVGCGGPPPPPFKPVVDTKLLMQAVVDPNADAIWDAVKSIDTKDGSQEIRPKTDEEWTAVRNAAITVAEAGNLLMLVPRAKNGDDWMQRAQEMVNTGEEAIRAAEAKNADRLFTVGGDIYDSCSHCHAKYLEAIVNANK
;
A
#
# COMPACT_ATOMS: atom_id res chain seq x y z
N MET A 1 17.26 51.28 -53.83
CA MET A 1 17.85 49.94 -53.64
C MET A 1 17.49 49.43 -52.30
N ARG A 2 16.47 48.50 -52.23
CA ARG A 2 15.97 47.89 -51.00
C ARG A 2 16.70 46.56 -50.77
N ARG A 3 17.49 46.47 -49.71
CA ARG A 3 18.23 45.26 -49.35
C ARG A 3 17.24 44.32 -48.56
N PHE A 4 16.92 43.16 -49.14
CA PHE A 4 16.26 42.07 -48.48
C PHE A 4 17.26 41.32 -47.60
N VAL A 5 16.99 41.24 -46.29
CA VAL A 5 17.71 40.40 -45.36
C VAL A 5 16.88 39.13 -45.17
N PRO A 6 17.39 37.94 -45.49
CA PRO A 6 16.64 36.71 -45.22
C PRO A 6 16.67 36.36 -43.72
N ALA A 7 15.50 36.23 -43.12
CA ALA A 7 15.35 35.71 -41.76
C ALA A 7 15.64 34.19 -41.76
N ILE A 8 16.73 33.79 -41.16
CA ILE A 8 17.07 32.38 -40.94
C ILE A 8 16.27 31.92 -39.71
N ALA A 9 15.24 31.10 -39.93
CA ALA A 9 14.49 30.42 -38.86
C ALA A 9 15.33 29.27 -38.32
N VAL A 10 15.86 29.42 -37.11
CA VAL A 10 16.56 28.36 -36.37
C VAL A 10 15.50 27.48 -35.74
N CYS A 11 15.18 26.33 -36.35
CA CYS A 11 14.41 25.26 -35.72
C CYS A 11 15.26 24.59 -34.66
N ALA A 12 15.02 24.92 -33.38
CA ALA A 12 15.58 24.19 -32.24
C ALA A 12 14.90 22.83 -32.14
N LEU A 13 15.58 21.77 -32.55
CA LEU A 13 15.16 20.38 -32.31
C LEU A 13 15.31 20.08 -30.81
N LEU A 14 14.20 20.12 -30.07
CA LEU A 14 14.11 19.58 -28.73
C LEU A 14 14.21 18.06 -28.82
N VAL A 15 15.43 17.53 -28.78
CA VAL A 15 15.64 16.08 -28.56
C VAL A 15 15.23 15.79 -27.12
N GLY A 16 14.00 15.36 -26.93
CA GLY A 16 13.54 14.84 -25.66
C GLY A 16 14.34 13.58 -25.30
N CYS A 17 15.10 13.62 -24.20
CA CYS A 17 15.75 12.46 -23.61
C CYS A 17 14.66 11.52 -23.05
N GLY A 18 13.97 10.78 -23.90
CA GLY A 18 13.16 9.64 -23.51
C GLY A 18 14.09 8.53 -23.07
N GLY A 19 14.13 8.24 -21.75
CA GLY A 19 14.81 7.03 -21.26
C GLY A 19 14.19 5.78 -21.87
N PRO A 20 14.85 4.61 -21.74
CA PRO A 20 14.28 3.35 -22.19
C PRO A 20 12.95 3.11 -21.46
N PRO A 21 11.96 2.49 -22.13
CA PRO A 21 10.69 2.18 -21.48
C PRO A 21 10.95 1.29 -20.25
N PRO A 22 10.19 1.48 -19.13
CA PRO A 22 10.35 0.64 -17.96
C PRO A 22 10.06 -0.81 -18.32
N PRO A 23 10.74 -1.78 -17.68
CA PRO A 23 10.46 -3.19 -17.92
C PRO A 23 9.00 -3.50 -17.60
N PRO A 24 8.37 -4.44 -18.32
CA PRO A 24 6.98 -4.80 -18.07
C PRO A 24 6.83 -5.38 -16.67
N PHE A 25 5.82 -4.92 -15.92
CA PHE A 25 5.46 -5.49 -14.63
C PHE A 25 4.98 -6.95 -14.82
N LYS A 26 5.56 -7.90 -14.07
CA LYS A 26 5.20 -9.30 -14.10
C LYS A 26 4.61 -9.72 -12.75
N PRO A 27 3.28 -9.81 -12.61
CA PRO A 27 2.67 -10.34 -11.39
C PRO A 27 3.01 -11.84 -11.26
N VAL A 28 3.46 -12.25 -10.09
CA VAL A 28 3.80 -13.64 -9.78
C VAL A 28 2.58 -14.40 -9.29
N VAL A 29 1.69 -13.72 -8.56
CA VAL A 29 0.47 -14.30 -7.98
C VAL A 29 -0.74 -13.43 -8.31
N ASP A 30 -1.93 -14.02 -8.27
CA ASP A 30 -3.19 -13.30 -8.40
C ASP A 30 -3.49 -12.46 -7.14
N THR A 31 -4.58 -11.69 -7.18
CA THR A 31 -4.99 -10.82 -6.06
C THR A 31 -5.36 -11.63 -4.81
N LYS A 32 -6.01 -12.80 -4.97
CA LYS A 32 -6.42 -13.64 -3.85
C LYS A 32 -5.19 -14.16 -3.08
N LEU A 33 -4.23 -14.72 -3.81
CA LEU A 33 -3.01 -15.25 -3.17
C LEU A 33 -2.13 -14.13 -2.61
N LEU A 34 -2.12 -12.93 -3.22
CA LEU A 34 -1.47 -11.75 -2.64
C LEU A 34 -2.07 -11.39 -1.29
N MET A 35 -3.42 -11.40 -1.16
CA MET A 35 -4.10 -11.17 0.12
C MET A 35 -3.70 -12.23 1.15
N GLN A 36 -3.83 -13.51 0.82
CA GLN A 36 -3.63 -14.61 1.75
C GLN A 36 -2.17 -14.80 2.20
N ALA A 37 -1.22 -14.56 1.30
CA ALA A 37 0.19 -14.87 1.56
C ALA A 37 1.03 -13.65 1.98
N VAL A 38 0.57 -12.44 1.65
CA VAL A 38 1.33 -11.22 1.88
C VAL A 38 0.57 -10.25 2.79
N VAL A 39 -0.69 -9.93 2.47
CA VAL A 39 -1.42 -8.89 3.22
C VAL A 39 -1.87 -9.39 4.58
N ASP A 40 -2.64 -10.48 4.61
CA ASP A 40 -3.21 -11.05 5.86
C ASP A 40 -2.15 -11.27 6.95
N PRO A 41 -1.07 -12.04 6.73
CA PRO A 41 -0.11 -12.33 7.79
C PRO A 41 0.63 -11.08 8.28
N ASN A 42 0.77 -10.04 7.46
CA ASN A 42 1.41 -8.79 7.87
C ASN A 42 0.43 -7.85 8.59
N ALA A 43 -0.84 -7.83 8.22
CA ALA A 43 -1.87 -7.12 8.96
C ALA A 43 -2.05 -7.76 10.36
N ASP A 44 -2.12 -9.09 10.44
CA ASP A 44 -2.17 -9.82 11.71
C ASP A 44 -0.97 -9.50 12.61
N ALA A 45 0.25 -9.44 12.05
CA ALA A 45 1.45 -9.09 12.80
C ALA A 45 1.38 -7.68 13.42
N ILE A 46 0.72 -6.71 12.75
CA ILE A 46 0.48 -5.37 13.29
C ILE A 46 -0.54 -5.43 14.43
N TRP A 47 -1.69 -6.11 14.24
CA TRP A 47 -2.74 -6.22 15.24
C TRP A 47 -2.32 -7.00 16.48
N ASP A 48 -1.57 -8.10 16.27
CA ASP A 48 -1.06 -8.92 17.37
C ASP A 48 0.00 -8.22 18.22
N ALA A 49 0.71 -7.24 17.64
CA ALA A 49 1.71 -6.48 18.36
C ALA A 49 1.11 -5.47 19.37
N VAL A 50 -0.13 -5.03 19.15
CA VAL A 50 -0.81 -4.06 20.02
C VAL A 50 -2.27 -4.47 20.20
N LYS A 51 -2.55 -5.13 21.31
CA LYS A 51 -3.92 -5.57 21.63
C LYS A 51 -4.20 -5.57 23.12
N SER A 52 -5.47 -5.46 23.49
CA SER A 52 -5.95 -5.66 24.84
C SER A 52 -6.68 -7.00 24.92
N ILE A 53 -6.37 -7.80 25.92
CA ILE A 53 -6.99 -9.07 26.20
C ILE A 53 -7.71 -8.96 27.54
N ASP A 54 -9.05 -8.88 27.51
CA ASP A 54 -9.87 -8.83 28.71
C ASP A 54 -10.28 -10.25 29.11
N THR A 55 -9.97 -10.60 30.35
CA THR A 55 -10.35 -11.87 30.95
C THR A 55 -11.12 -11.60 32.25
N LYS A 56 -11.75 -12.63 32.80
CA LYS A 56 -12.39 -12.54 34.12
C LYS A 56 -11.43 -12.17 35.26
N ASP A 57 -10.12 -12.36 35.04
CA ASP A 57 -9.07 -12.13 36.04
C ASP A 57 -8.37 -10.76 35.83
N GLY A 58 -8.75 -10.00 34.81
CA GLY A 58 -8.22 -8.67 34.50
C GLY A 58 -7.94 -8.42 33.03
N SER A 59 -7.44 -7.24 32.72
CA SER A 59 -7.03 -6.82 31.36
C SER A 59 -5.53 -6.89 31.22
N GLN A 60 -5.06 -7.44 30.09
CA GLN A 60 -3.66 -7.50 29.72
C GLN A 60 -3.44 -6.74 28.42
N GLU A 61 -2.53 -5.78 28.43
CA GLU A 61 -2.09 -5.07 27.23
C GLU A 61 -0.84 -5.72 26.64
N ILE A 62 -0.90 -6.04 25.36
CA ILE A 62 0.24 -6.50 24.55
C ILE A 62 0.80 -5.27 23.82
N ARG A 63 2.11 -5.06 23.95
CA ARG A 63 2.84 -3.96 23.29
C ARG A 63 4.27 -4.41 22.96
N PRO A 64 4.87 -3.99 21.83
CA PRO A 64 6.29 -4.28 21.56
C PRO A 64 7.20 -3.66 22.62
N LYS A 65 8.20 -4.42 23.07
CA LYS A 65 9.11 -4.04 24.16
C LYS A 65 10.55 -3.86 23.72
N THR A 66 10.95 -4.54 22.64
CA THR A 66 12.32 -4.52 22.13
C THR A 66 12.41 -3.84 20.77
N ASP A 67 13.61 -3.44 20.37
CA ASP A 67 13.86 -2.85 19.06
C ASP A 67 13.59 -3.84 17.91
N GLU A 68 13.81 -5.12 18.18
CA GLU A 68 13.51 -6.21 17.23
C GLU A 68 12.01 -6.34 17.02
N GLU A 69 11.19 -6.28 18.07
CA GLU A 69 9.73 -6.33 17.99
C GLU A 69 9.21 -5.11 17.22
N TRP A 70 9.67 -3.91 17.51
CA TRP A 70 9.32 -2.70 16.76
C TRP A 70 9.74 -2.77 15.29
N THR A 71 10.91 -3.36 15.03
CA THR A 71 11.39 -3.58 13.65
C THR A 71 10.50 -4.57 12.90
N ALA A 72 10.04 -5.64 13.55
CA ALA A 72 9.11 -6.60 12.95
C ALA A 72 7.79 -5.94 12.58
N VAL A 73 7.20 -5.14 13.47
CA VAL A 73 5.97 -4.38 13.21
C VAL A 73 6.14 -3.39 12.05
N ARG A 74 7.24 -2.62 12.05
CA ARG A 74 7.55 -1.70 10.97
C ARG A 74 7.65 -2.42 9.63
N ASN A 75 8.33 -3.57 9.58
CA ASN A 75 8.48 -4.34 8.34
C ASN A 75 7.13 -4.90 7.85
N ALA A 76 6.27 -5.34 8.76
CA ALA A 76 4.91 -5.75 8.43
C ALA A 76 4.09 -4.58 7.85
N ALA A 77 4.18 -3.40 8.45
CA ALA A 77 3.52 -2.19 7.96
C ALA A 77 4.01 -1.76 6.56
N ILE A 78 5.33 -1.83 6.32
CA ILE A 78 5.91 -1.60 4.99
C ILE A 78 5.32 -2.59 3.98
N THR A 79 5.22 -3.86 4.33
CA THR A 79 4.67 -4.89 3.45
C THR A 79 3.21 -4.63 3.10
N VAL A 80 2.39 -4.20 4.07
CA VAL A 80 0.99 -3.82 3.84
C VAL A 80 0.90 -2.60 2.90
N ALA A 81 1.68 -1.55 3.13
CA ALA A 81 1.71 -0.37 2.28
C ALA A 81 2.12 -0.71 0.84
N GLU A 82 3.20 -1.47 0.66
CA GLU A 82 3.68 -1.86 -0.66
C GLU A 82 2.72 -2.81 -1.38
N ALA A 83 2.01 -3.68 -0.65
CA ALA A 83 0.96 -4.49 -1.24
C ALA A 83 -0.19 -3.65 -1.81
N GLY A 84 -0.54 -2.51 -1.18
CA GLY A 84 -1.47 -1.52 -1.74
C GLY A 84 -1.01 -1.00 -3.11
N ASN A 85 0.28 -0.67 -3.26
CA ASN A 85 0.87 -0.29 -4.54
C ASN A 85 0.75 -1.41 -5.59
N LEU A 86 0.96 -2.67 -5.19
CA LEU A 86 0.82 -3.83 -6.07
C LEU A 86 -0.62 -4.05 -6.57
N LEU A 87 -1.64 -3.61 -5.82
CA LEU A 87 -3.04 -3.67 -6.23
C LEU A 87 -3.37 -2.66 -7.33
N MET A 88 -2.65 -1.54 -7.41
CA MET A 88 -2.84 -0.51 -8.42
C MET A 88 -2.22 -0.85 -9.78
N LEU A 89 -1.38 -1.89 -9.85
CA LEU A 89 -0.70 -2.30 -11.08
C LEU A 89 -1.54 -3.28 -11.91
N VAL A 90 -1.51 -3.11 -13.25
CA VAL A 90 -2.08 -4.08 -14.20
C VAL A 90 -1.31 -5.42 -14.08
N PRO A 91 -2.00 -6.59 -14.06
CA PRO A 91 -3.44 -6.80 -14.28
C PRO A 91 -4.30 -6.84 -13.00
N ARG A 92 -3.77 -6.50 -11.81
CA ARG A 92 -4.57 -6.53 -10.57
C ARG A 92 -5.55 -5.38 -10.47
N ALA A 93 -5.18 -4.21 -11.00
CA ALA A 93 -6.05 -3.04 -11.01
C ALA A 93 -7.39 -3.37 -11.70
N LYS A 94 -8.49 -3.02 -11.03
CA LYS A 94 -9.83 -3.09 -11.61
C LYS A 94 -10.17 -1.75 -12.24
N ASN A 95 -11.14 -1.76 -13.14
CA ASN A 95 -11.58 -0.53 -13.79
C ASN A 95 -12.28 0.41 -12.78
N GLY A 96 -11.91 1.69 -12.83
CA GLY A 96 -12.54 2.78 -12.09
C GLY A 96 -11.69 3.35 -10.95
N ASP A 97 -12.02 4.59 -10.62
CA ASP A 97 -11.29 5.38 -9.61
C ASP A 97 -11.42 4.80 -8.19
N ASP A 98 -12.55 4.12 -7.92
CA ASP A 98 -12.82 3.54 -6.59
C ASP A 98 -11.82 2.44 -6.21
N TRP A 99 -11.43 1.55 -7.15
CA TRP A 99 -10.39 0.56 -6.86
C TRP A 99 -9.07 1.22 -6.48
N MET A 100 -8.67 2.23 -7.26
CA MET A 100 -7.45 2.98 -7.01
C MET A 100 -7.50 3.70 -5.66
N GLN A 101 -8.64 4.29 -5.32
CA GLN A 101 -8.85 4.95 -4.03
C GLN A 101 -8.72 3.96 -2.87
N ARG A 102 -9.35 2.76 -2.95
CA ARG A 102 -9.25 1.73 -1.90
C ARG A 102 -7.83 1.20 -1.74
N ALA A 103 -7.13 0.98 -2.85
CA ALA A 103 -5.73 0.59 -2.79
C ALA A 103 -4.85 1.70 -2.16
N GLN A 104 -5.13 2.96 -2.47
CA GLN A 104 -4.43 4.11 -1.87
C GLN A 104 -4.74 4.27 -0.37
N GLU A 105 -5.98 3.98 0.08
CA GLU A 105 -6.32 3.94 1.51
C GLU A 105 -5.44 2.94 2.26
N MET A 106 -5.22 1.75 1.70
CA MET A 106 -4.33 0.74 2.27
C MET A 106 -2.87 1.21 2.31
N VAL A 107 -2.38 1.89 1.27
CA VAL A 107 -1.04 2.51 1.29
C VAL A 107 -0.94 3.52 2.42
N ASN A 108 -1.90 4.45 2.50
CA ASN A 108 -1.87 5.55 3.48
C ASN A 108 -1.92 5.03 4.92
N THR A 109 -2.78 4.05 5.23
CA THR A 109 -2.86 3.46 6.57
C THR A 109 -1.60 2.66 6.91
N GLY A 110 -1.01 1.96 5.94
CA GLY A 110 0.28 1.30 6.09
C GLY A 110 1.41 2.29 6.41
N GLU A 111 1.47 3.43 5.73
CA GLU A 111 2.44 4.49 6.03
C GLU A 111 2.25 5.09 7.44
N GLU A 112 1.01 5.26 7.91
CA GLU A 112 0.75 5.69 9.29
C GLU A 112 1.26 4.65 10.30
N ALA A 113 1.08 3.35 10.02
CA ALA A 113 1.59 2.28 10.87
C ALA A 113 3.13 2.26 10.89
N ILE A 114 3.80 2.52 9.76
CA ILE A 114 5.27 2.68 9.71
C ILE A 114 5.70 3.81 10.63
N ARG A 115 5.08 4.99 10.53
CA ARG A 115 5.39 6.15 11.38
C ARG A 115 5.16 5.85 12.86
N ALA A 116 4.07 5.17 13.20
CA ALA A 116 3.78 4.77 14.59
C ALA A 116 4.83 3.79 15.14
N ALA A 117 5.25 2.81 14.33
CA ALA A 117 6.26 1.83 14.71
C ALA A 117 7.66 2.47 14.87
N GLU A 118 8.05 3.37 13.97
CA GLU A 118 9.33 4.11 14.06
C GLU A 118 9.40 5.02 15.29
N ALA A 119 8.25 5.63 15.64
CA ALA A 119 8.12 6.42 16.86
C ALA A 119 7.95 5.57 18.12
N LYS A 120 7.88 4.23 18.01
CA LYS A 120 7.60 3.29 19.10
C LYS A 120 6.35 3.67 19.90
N ASN A 121 5.33 4.19 19.22
CA ASN A 121 4.09 4.67 19.81
C ASN A 121 2.99 3.61 19.70
N ALA A 122 2.85 2.79 20.75
CA ALA A 122 1.89 1.69 20.79
C ALA A 122 0.42 2.16 20.73
N ASP A 123 0.08 3.29 21.35
CA ASP A 123 -1.29 3.82 21.33
C ASP A 123 -1.67 4.31 19.93
N ARG A 124 -0.74 4.98 19.23
CA ARG A 124 -0.95 5.36 17.84
C ARG A 124 -1.05 4.14 16.93
N LEU A 125 -0.19 3.14 17.14
CA LEU A 125 -0.21 1.89 16.37
C LEU A 125 -1.54 1.13 16.55
N PHE A 126 -2.08 1.10 17.76
CA PHE A 126 -3.39 0.52 18.05
C PHE A 126 -4.52 1.23 17.28
N THR A 127 -4.51 2.57 17.29
CA THR A 127 -5.49 3.37 16.53
C THR A 127 -5.39 3.09 15.02
N VAL A 128 -4.18 3.12 14.48
CA VAL A 128 -3.92 2.86 13.06
C VAL A 128 -4.27 1.42 12.67
N GLY A 129 -4.13 0.45 13.59
CA GLY A 129 -4.61 -0.91 13.38
C GLY A 129 -6.11 -0.95 13.04
N GLY A 130 -6.92 -0.11 13.70
CA GLY A 130 -8.33 0.10 13.35
C GLY A 130 -8.51 0.69 11.96
N ASP A 131 -7.72 1.73 11.62
CA ASP A 131 -7.77 2.36 10.29
C ASP A 131 -7.41 1.37 9.17
N ILE A 132 -6.43 0.47 9.40
CA ILE A 132 -6.08 -0.62 8.49
C ILE A 132 -7.27 -1.56 8.30
N TYR A 133 -7.93 -1.99 9.39
CA TYR A 133 -9.11 -2.85 9.33
C TYR A 133 -10.23 -2.22 8.51
N ASP A 134 -10.50 -0.92 8.70
CA ASP A 134 -11.51 -0.20 7.96
C ASP A 134 -11.17 -0.12 6.46
N SER A 135 -9.92 0.14 6.10
CA SER A 135 -9.48 0.15 4.70
C SER A 135 -9.69 -1.21 4.02
N CYS A 136 -9.38 -2.31 4.71
CA CYS A 136 -9.63 -3.67 4.24
C CYS A 136 -11.13 -3.94 4.07
N SER A 137 -11.93 -3.59 5.07
CA SER A 137 -13.38 -3.81 5.10
C SER A 137 -14.10 -3.05 3.99
N HIS A 138 -13.74 -1.79 3.74
CA HIS A 138 -14.29 -0.97 2.67
C HIS A 138 -14.03 -1.56 1.28
N CYS A 139 -12.81 -2.07 1.04
CA CYS A 139 -12.47 -2.73 -0.22
C CYS A 139 -13.22 -4.07 -0.36
N HIS A 140 -13.19 -4.91 0.67
CA HIS A 140 -13.80 -6.23 0.67
C HIS A 140 -15.32 -6.17 0.53
N ALA A 141 -15.99 -5.20 1.12
CA ALA A 141 -17.44 -5.00 0.96
C ALA A 141 -17.87 -4.87 -0.50
N LYS A 142 -16.99 -4.35 -1.36
CA LYS A 142 -17.30 -4.13 -2.78
C LYS A 142 -16.71 -5.20 -3.71
N TYR A 143 -15.50 -5.65 -3.43
CA TYR A 143 -14.72 -6.43 -4.40
C TYR A 143 -14.50 -7.89 -4.02
N LEU A 144 -14.74 -8.31 -2.77
CA LEU A 144 -14.42 -9.67 -2.33
C LEU A 144 -15.21 -10.73 -3.12
N GLU A 145 -16.53 -10.57 -3.27
CA GLU A 145 -17.36 -11.51 -4.03
C GLU A 145 -16.95 -11.60 -5.50
N ALA A 146 -16.62 -10.47 -6.13
CA ALA A 146 -16.17 -10.43 -7.51
C ALA A 146 -14.84 -11.16 -7.70
N ILE A 147 -13.90 -11.06 -6.76
CA ILE A 147 -12.60 -11.73 -6.78
C ILE A 147 -12.77 -13.23 -6.56
N VAL A 148 -13.59 -13.64 -5.61
CA VAL A 148 -13.86 -15.07 -5.31
C VAL A 148 -14.55 -15.75 -6.48
N ASN A 149 -15.51 -15.08 -7.13
CA ASN A 149 -16.26 -15.65 -8.26
C ASN A 149 -15.47 -15.69 -9.57
N ALA A 150 -14.51 -14.79 -9.78
CA ALA A 150 -13.64 -14.81 -10.96
C ALA A 150 -12.63 -15.99 -10.97
N ASN A 151 -12.45 -16.67 -9.84
CA ASN A 151 -11.51 -17.78 -9.66
C ASN A 151 -12.21 -19.15 -9.54
N LYS A 152 -13.51 -19.23 -9.87
CA LYS A 152 -14.28 -20.49 -10.04
C LYS A 152 -14.39 -20.87 -11.50
#